data_c652b72fb2cd176b6fd26b09a8b3cdc8
#
_entry.id   c652b72fb2cd176b6fd26b09a8b3cdc8
#
_cell.length_a   1.000
_cell.length_b   1.000
_cell.length_c   1.000
_cell.angle_alpha   90.00
_cell.angle_beta   90.00
_cell.angle_gamma   90.00
#
_symmetry.space_group_name_H-M   'P 1'
#
loop_
_entity.id
_entity.type
_entity.pdbx_description
1 polymer ?
#
loop_
_entity_poly.entity_id
_entity_poly.type
_entity_poly.pdbx_seq_one_letter_code
_entity_poly.pdbx_strand_id
1 'polypeptide(L)'
;MRHSALLTVATALALVLAAPVRAGLTPTKRVEPTYPPEAVRSGTVGYVELEFTVDASGKVASVSVVNAKPARTFEGAAVKALKQWQFAPGGDGRGKVRLDFKL
;
A
#
# COMPACT_ATOMS: atom_id res chain seq x y z
N MET A 1 2.94 -22.98 -16.83
CA MET A 1 3.22 -22.42 -16.66
C MET A 1 3.53 -21.66 -16.30
N ARG A 2 3.80 -21.61 -16.09
CA ARG A 2 4.18 -20.93 -15.67
C ARG A 2 4.68 -20.17 -15.28
N HIS A 3 5.04 -19.97 -15.04
CA HIS A 3 5.53 -19.24 -14.56
C HIS A 3 5.99 -18.53 -14.25
N SER A 4 6.12 -18.73 -14.24
CA SER A 4 6.57 -18.02 -13.95
C SER A 4 6.97 -17.53 -13.34
N ALA A 5 7.18 -17.89 -13.08
CA ALA A 5 7.60 -17.35 -12.45
C ALA A 5 8.30 -16.94 -12.04
N LEU A 6 8.66 -17.17 -12.00
CA LEU A 6 9.35 -16.74 -11.52
C LEU A 6 9.81 -15.83 -11.33
N LEU A 7 10.00 -15.68 -11.33
CA LEU A 7 10.45 -14.88 -11.10
C LEU A 7 10.57 -14.11 -10.40
N THR A 8 10.25 -14.23 -10.48
CA THR A 8 10.30 -13.40 -9.63
C THR A 8 11.00 -13.44 -8.53
N VAL A 9 11.48 -14.14 -8.46
CA VAL A 9 12.23 -14.39 -7.61
C VAL A 9 13.06 -13.43 -7.01
N ALA A 10 13.84 -12.91 -7.63
CA ALA A 10 14.74 -11.99 -7.14
C ALA A 10 14.13 -10.84 -6.53
N THR A 11 13.04 -10.59 -6.96
CA THR A 11 12.41 -9.47 -6.47
C THR A 11 11.95 -9.61 -5.10
N ALA A 12 12.09 -10.75 -4.56
CA ALA A 12 11.61 -10.98 -3.25
C ALA A 12 12.45 -10.34 -2.16
N LEU A 13 13.39 -9.53 -2.51
CA LEU A 13 14.17 -8.86 -1.49
C LEU A 13 13.31 -7.97 -0.61
N ALA A 14 12.30 -7.38 -1.15
CA ALA A 14 11.43 -6.53 -0.38
C ALA A 14 10.00 -6.84 -0.76
N LEU A 15 9.21 -7.23 0.21
CA LEU A 15 7.83 -7.62 0.00
C LEU A 15 6.92 -6.67 0.75
N VAL A 16 5.95 -6.12 0.04
CA VAL A 16 4.92 -5.31 0.66
C VAL A 16 3.59 -5.98 0.42
N LEU A 17 2.89 -6.27 1.50
CA LEU A 17 1.59 -6.90 1.44
C LEU A 17 0.51 -5.87 1.72
N ALA A 18 -0.56 -5.93 0.96
CA ALA A 18 -1.69 -5.04 1.16
C ALA A 18 -2.88 -5.86 1.62
N ALA A 19 -3.43 -5.48 2.77
CA ALA A 19 -4.64 -6.14 3.25
C ALA A 19 -5.83 -5.71 2.39
N PRO A 20 -6.88 -6.50 2.35
CA PRO A 20 -8.07 -6.15 1.58
C PRO A 20 -8.64 -4.81 2.01
N VAL A 21 -9.13 -4.06 1.04
CA VAL A 21 -9.78 -2.80 1.29
C VAL A 21 -11.21 -3.06 1.71
N ARG A 22 -11.68 -2.32 2.73
CA ARG A 22 -13.01 -2.51 3.26
C ARG A 22 -14.00 -1.52 2.66
N ALA A 23 -15.22 -1.57 3.14
CA ALA A 23 -16.29 -0.62 2.79
C ALA A 23 -16.75 -0.70 1.36
N GLY A 24 -16.63 -1.86 0.75
CA GLY A 24 -17.17 -2.06 -0.58
C GLY A 24 -16.39 -1.41 -1.70
N LEU A 25 -15.25 -0.83 -1.39
CA LEU A 25 -14.43 -0.22 -2.42
C LEU A 25 -13.69 -1.29 -3.20
N THR A 26 -13.65 -1.13 -4.52
CA THR A 26 -12.97 -2.08 -5.39
C THR A 26 -11.80 -1.39 -6.07
N PRO A 27 -10.59 -1.73 -5.69
CA PRO A 27 -9.42 -1.13 -6.34
C PRO A 27 -9.32 -1.61 -7.79
N THR A 28 -9.18 -0.67 -8.71
CA THR A 28 -8.91 -0.99 -10.10
C THR A 28 -7.44 -0.86 -10.42
N LYS A 29 -6.72 -0.13 -9.59
CA LYS A 29 -5.28 0.01 -9.74
C LYS A 29 -4.66 0.12 -8.36
N ARG A 30 -3.67 -0.71 -8.09
CA ARG A 30 -2.88 -0.65 -6.86
C ARG A 30 -1.44 -0.34 -7.23
N VAL A 31 -0.83 0.51 -6.42
CA VAL A 31 0.57 0.87 -6.59
C VAL A 31 1.29 0.42 -5.34
N GLU A 32 2.30 -0.42 -5.51
CA GLU A 32 3.07 -0.89 -4.36
C GLU A 32 4.00 0.20 -3.86
N PRO A 33 4.09 0.38 -2.55
CA PRO A 33 5.01 1.36 -2.00
C PRO A 33 6.46 0.96 -2.27
N THR A 34 7.30 1.96 -2.40
CA THR A 34 8.73 1.73 -2.51
C THR A 34 9.29 1.47 -1.12
N TYR A 35 10.02 0.39 -0.96
CA TYR A 35 10.64 0.09 0.32
C TYR A 35 11.76 1.10 0.53
N PRO A 36 11.76 1.85 1.65
CA PRO A 36 12.79 2.87 1.86
C PRO A 36 14.19 2.25 1.86
N PRO A 37 15.13 2.83 1.13
CA PRO A 37 16.47 2.24 1.06
C PRO A 37 17.16 2.10 2.40
N GLU A 38 16.96 3.04 3.28
CA GLU A 38 17.56 2.99 4.60
C GLU A 38 17.02 1.82 5.40
N ALA A 39 15.74 1.53 5.24
CA ALA A 39 15.13 0.42 5.94
C ALA A 39 15.63 -0.90 5.38
N VAL A 40 15.89 -0.96 4.08
CA VAL A 40 16.47 -2.17 3.49
C VAL A 40 17.86 -2.40 4.08
N ARG A 41 18.66 -1.36 4.15
CA ARG A 41 20.03 -1.49 4.67
C ARG A 41 20.06 -1.91 6.13
N SER A 42 19.14 -1.43 6.92
CA SER A 42 19.11 -1.76 8.35
C SER A 42 18.27 -2.99 8.66
N GLY A 43 17.64 -3.59 7.65
CA GLY A 43 16.81 -4.75 7.89
C GLY A 43 15.53 -4.44 8.63
N THR A 44 15.06 -3.20 8.53
CA THR A 44 13.88 -2.76 9.27
C THR A 44 12.61 -3.22 8.56
N VAL A 45 11.71 -3.82 9.31
CA VAL A 45 10.40 -4.24 8.80
C VAL A 45 9.33 -3.57 9.66
N GLY A 46 8.12 -3.53 9.15
CA GLY A 46 7.03 -2.94 9.90
C GLY A 46 5.76 -2.86 9.10
N TYR A 47 4.88 -1.95 9.49
CA TYR A 47 3.60 -1.78 8.81
C TYR A 47 3.11 -0.35 8.94
N VAL A 48 2.14 -0.01 8.08
CA VAL A 48 1.43 1.26 8.16
C VAL A 48 -0.05 0.96 7.95
N GLU A 49 -0.89 1.47 8.84
CA GLU A 49 -2.32 1.39 8.69
C GLU A 49 -2.82 2.76 8.29
N LEU A 50 -3.63 2.81 7.23
CA LEU A 50 -4.09 4.07 6.68
C LEU A 50 -5.59 4.05 6.51
N GLU A 51 -6.18 5.24 6.67
CA GLU A 51 -7.55 5.48 6.28
C GLU A 51 -7.53 6.43 5.11
N PHE A 52 -8.47 6.29 4.22
CA PHE A 52 -8.51 7.15 3.04
C PHE A 52 -9.93 7.35 2.58
N THR A 53 -10.13 8.40 1.79
CA THR A 53 -11.41 8.64 1.15
C THR A 53 -11.21 8.58 -0.36
N VAL A 54 -12.29 8.20 -1.04
CA VAL A 54 -12.29 8.07 -2.49
C VAL A 54 -13.42 8.95 -3.01
N ASP A 55 -13.11 9.73 -4.03
CA ASP A 55 -14.14 10.59 -4.63
C ASP A 55 -14.97 9.81 -5.65
N ALA A 56 -15.97 10.48 -6.22
CA ALA A 56 -16.90 9.84 -7.13
C ALA A 56 -16.23 9.30 -8.39
N SER A 57 -15.07 9.83 -8.76
CA SER A 57 -14.36 9.36 -9.95
C SER A 57 -13.45 8.18 -9.65
N GLY A 58 -13.34 7.78 -8.39
CA GLY A 58 -12.50 6.66 -8.02
C GLY A 58 -11.10 7.04 -7.59
N LYS A 59 -10.81 8.30 -7.49
CA LYS A 59 -9.49 8.74 -7.05
C LYS A 59 -9.42 8.89 -5.55
N VAL A 60 -8.25 8.60 -4.99
CA VAL A 60 -8.01 8.80 -3.57
C VAL A 60 -7.94 10.30 -3.30
N ALA A 61 -8.87 10.79 -2.50
CA ALA A 61 -8.98 12.22 -2.21
C ALA A 61 -8.21 12.62 -0.98
N SER A 62 -8.16 11.76 0.04
CA SER A 62 -7.40 12.07 1.25
C SER A 62 -6.84 10.78 1.83
N VAL A 63 -5.72 10.91 2.55
CA VAL A 63 -5.07 9.78 3.19
C VAL A 63 -4.63 10.21 4.58
N SER A 64 -4.90 9.39 5.58
CA SER A 64 -4.44 9.61 6.95
C SER A 64 -3.76 8.37 7.46
N VAL A 65 -2.64 8.53 8.12
CA VAL A 65 -1.97 7.43 8.80
C VAL A 65 -2.61 7.27 10.17
N VAL A 66 -3.14 6.09 10.42
CA VAL A 66 -3.79 5.78 11.70
C VAL A 66 -2.78 5.17 12.67
N ASN A 67 -1.91 4.32 12.14
CA ASN A 67 -0.93 3.65 12.98
C ASN A 67 0.26 3.26 12.11
N ALA A 68 1.44 3.25 12.67
CA ALA A 68 2.64 2.87 11.93
C ALA A 68 3.70 2.39 12.92
N LYS A 69 4.41 1.33 12.54
CA LYS A 69 5.52 0.82 13.31
C LYS A 69 6.64 0.38 12.37
N PRO A 70 7.87 0.82 12.60
CA PRO A 70 8.23 1.89 13.53
C PRO A 70 7.78 3.23 12.97
N ALA A 71 7.58 4.19 13.87
CA ALA A 71 7.14 5.52 13.46
C ALA A 71 8.18 6.17 12.56
N ARG A 72 7.69 6.96 11.61
CA ARG A 72 8.55 7.79 10.76
C ARG A 72 9.48 7.01 9.86
N THR A 73 9.14 5.77 9.57
CA THR A 73 9.95 4.95 8.68
C THR A 73 9.26 4.69 7.36
N PHE A 74 8.03 4.16 7.41
CA PHE A 74 7.35 3.72 6.20
C PHE A 74 6.19 4.61 5.79
N GLU A 75 5.82 5.57 6.61
CA GLU A 75 4.62 6.35 6.39
C GLU A 75 4.62 7.08 5.06
N GLY A 76 5.72 7.74 4.74
CA GLY A 76 5.81 8.48 3.50
C GLY A 76 5.64 7.61 2.28
N ALA A 77 6.29 6.44 2.30
CA ALA A 77 6.19 5.51 1.19
C ALA A 77 4.77 4.97 1.04
N ALA A 78 4.13 4.68 2.17
CA ALA A 78 2.77 4.15 2.16
C ALA A 78 1.77 5.19 1.65
N VAL A 79 1.87 6.42 2.13
CA VAL A 79 0.97 7.49 1.71
C VAL A 79 1.15 7.78 0.23
N LYS A 80 2.39 7.86 -0.22
CA LYS A 80 2.67 8.15 -1.62
C LYS A 80 2.09 7.08 -2.53
N ALA A 81 2.21 5.83 -2.15
CA ALA A 81 1.67 4.75 -2.95
C ALA A 81 0.14 4.78 -2.97
N LEU A 82 -0.48 4.94 -1.81
CA LEU A 82 -1.93 4.91 -1.72
C LEU A 82 -2.57 6.06 -2.50
N LYS A 83 -1.93 7.20 -2.55
CA LYS A 83 -2.44 8.33 -3.32
C LYS A 83 -2.53 8.05 -4.81
N GLN A 84 -1.82 7.05 -5.28
CA GLN A 84 -1.83 6.68 -6.69
C GLN A 84 -2.78 5.52 -6.99
N TRP A 85 -3.41 4.95 -5.98
CA TRP A 85 -4.38 3.89 -6.20
C TRP A 85 -5.62 4.47 -6.85
N GLN A 86 -6.33 3.63 -7.58
CA GLN A 86 -7.59 4.01 -8.20
C GLN A 86 -8.63 2.97 -7.88
N PHE A 87 -9.86 3.42 -7.79
CA PHE A 87 -11.00 2.58 -7.45
C PHE A 87 -12.07 2.71 -8.50
N ALA A 88 -13.02 1.80 -8.49
CA ALA A 88 -14.13 1.86 -9.43
C ALA A 88 -14.92 3.13 -9.19
N PRO A 89 -15.32 3.84 -10.28
CA PRO A 89 -16.07 5.07 -10.13
C PRO A 89 -17.42 4.83 -9.47
N GLY A 90 -17.93 5.84 -8.83
CA GLY A 90 -19.24 5.77 -8.19
C GLY A 90 -19.20 5.26 -6.78
N GLY A 91 -18.03 4.88 -6.31
CA GLY A 91 -17.91 4.31 -4.99
C GLY A 91 -17.58 5.32 -3.91
N ASP A 92 -17.92 6.55 -4.08
CA ASP A 92 -17.68 7.60 -3.11
C ASP A 92 -17.71 7.07 -1.69
N GLY A 93 -16.58 7.08 -1.00
CA GLY A 93 -16.57 6.54 0.33
C GLY A 93 -15.21 6.54 0.99
N ARG A 94 -15.11 5.74 2.03
CA ARG A 94 -13.99 5.69 2.94
C ARG A 94 -13.49 4.26 3.05
N GLY A 95 -12.19 4.09 3.16
CA GLY A 95 -11.63 2.76 3.31
C GLY A 95 -10.45 2.74 4.26
N LYS A 96 -10.04 1.54 4.61
CA LYS A 96 -8.86 1.31 5.43
C LYS A 96 -8.00 0.27 4.77
N VAL A 97 -6.70 0.42 4.90
CA VAL A 97 -5.77 -0.57 4.38
C VAL A 97 -4.55 -0.63 5.28
N ARG A 98 -3.99 -1.81 5.40
CA ARG A 98 -2.73 -2.01 6.10
C ARG A 98 -1.70 -2.46 5.09
N LEU A 99 -0.56 -1.78 5.07
CA LEU A 99 0.55 -2.15 4.21
C LEU A 99 1.68 -2.67 5.08
N ASP A 100 2.06 -3.92 4.85
CA ASP A 100 3.13 -4.56 5.61
C ASP A 100 4.41 -4.51 4.80
N PHE A 101 5.48 -4.05 5.44
CA PHE A 101 6.80 -3.96 4.81
C PHE A 101 7.67 -5.08 5.38
N LYS A 102 8.03 -6.03 4.54
CA LYS A 102 8.82 -7.20 4.92
C LYS A 102 9.99 -7.38 3.98
N LEU A 103 11.05 -7.97 4.50
CA LEU A 103 12.23 -8.28 3.69
C LEU A 103 12.36 -9.79 3.49
#